data_e2487bfb8b84f2be79c0d490ad4118fc
#
_entry.id   e2487bfb8b84f2be79c0d490ad4118fc
#
_cell.length_a   1.000
_cell.length_b   1.000
_cell.length_c   1.000
_cell.angle_alpha   90.00
_cell.angle_beta   90.00
_cell.angle_gamma   90.00
#
_symmetry.space_group_name_H-M   'P 1'
#
loop_
_entity.id
_entity.type
_entity.pdbx_description
1 polymer ?
#
loop_
_entity_poly.entity_id
_entity_poly.type
_entity_poly.pdbx_seq_one_letter_code
_entity_poly.pdbx_strand_id
1 'polypeptide(L)'
;RGFDINSMYPFVMMNDFPEYMMEDKKLEKDQGMAEVTLAIPTSLYVAPLVWRTDKGALWYPVGVITGVWTYNEIRYAESLGAKILKVHRAFGCNSLVRPFDKFITTLYDKRKQSTSASEKLFLKVVMNSLYGKIASKNQVTRTVSRYNLEKSQSKRIKDVKWINYHRGLLDFQTPQQPYVNVYWARPPSAPSSFCGPPTENSRPSTSIS
;
A
#
# COMPACT_ATOMS: atom_id res chain seq x y z
N ARG A 1 -11.79 -7.86 22.04
CA ARG A 1 -11.92 -6.41 21.89
C ARG A 1 -11.12 -6.00 20.65
N GLY A 2 -11.74 -5.27 19.72
CA GLY A 2 -11.06 -4.70 18.56
C GLY A 2 -10.60 -3.27 18.87
N PHE A 3 -9.43 -2.90 18.34
CA PHE A 3 -8.93 -1.51 18.38
C PHE A 3 -8.91 -0.99 16.95
N ASP A 4 -9.38 0.23 16.76
CA ASP A 4 -9.32 0.95 15.49
C ASP A 4 -8.48 2.22 15.64
N ILE A 5 -7.69 2.53 14.62
CA ILE A 5 -6.85 3.72 14.61
C ILE A 5 -7.56 4.82 13.84
N ASN A 6 -7.93 5.88 14.53
CA ASN A 6 -8.60 7.01 13.92
C ASN A 6 -7.74 7.67 12.82
N SER A 7 -8.30 7.75 11.59
CA SER A 7 -7.65 8.41 10.46
C SER A 7 -6.26 7.86 10.13
N MET A 8 -6.08 6.53 10.23
CA MET A 8 -4.78 5.87 10.02
C MET A 8 -4.13 6.23 8.68
N TYR A 9 -4.88 6.19 7.57
CA TYR A 9 -4.33 6.52 6.25
C TYR A 9 -3.79 7.96 6.16
N PRO A 10 -4.56 9.01 6.49
CA PRO A 10 -4.04 10.37 6.53
C PRO A 10 -2.82 10.52 7.45
N PHE A 11 -2.83 9.88 8.61
CA PHE A 11 -1.70 9.93 9.55
C PHE A 11 -0.42 9.35 8.93
N VAL A 12 -0.50 8.16 8.31
CA VAL A 12 0.65 7.52 7.66
C VAL A 12 1.14 8.33 6.44
N MET A 13 0.23 8.99 5.72
CA MET A 13 0.58 9.82 4.57
C MET A 13 1.34 11.10 4.93
N MET A 14 1.41 11.51 6.19
CA MET A 14 2.26 12.63 6.63
C MET A 14 3.74 12.24 6.81
N ASN A 15 4.07 10.95 6.71
CA ASN A 15 5.45 10.48 6.80
C ASN A 15 6.27 10.80 5.54
N ASP A 16 7.54 10.46 5.61
CA ASP A 16 8.48 10.61 4.52
C ASP A 16 8.24 9.58 3.42
N PHE A 17 8.29 10.02 2.17
CA PHE A 17 8.16 9.20 0.97
C PHE A 17 9.38 9.35 0.08
N PRO A 18 9.80 8.30 -0.64
CA PRO A 18 10.89 8.40 -1.58
C PRO A 18 10.50 9.31 -2.75
N GLU A 19 11.38 10.27 -3.04
CA GLU A 19 11.17 11.20 -4.15
C GLU A 19 11.25 10.49 -5.51
N TYR A 20 12.20 9.54 -5.62
CA TYR A 20 12.41 8.70 -6.79
C TYR A 20 12.90 7.33 -6.35
N MET A 21 12.97 6.39 -7.29
CA MET A 21 13.44 5.03 -7.02
C MET A 21 14.58 4.67 -7.98
N MET A 22 15.70 4.20 -7.42
CA MET A 22 16.87 3.73 -8.16
C MET A 22 17.17 2.28 -7.80
N GLU A 23 17.81 1.54 -8.70
CA GLU A 23 18.28 0.18 -8.39
C GLU A 23 19.20 0.19 -7.18
N ASP A 24 18.97 -0.74 -6.25
CA ASP A 24 19.72 -0.86 -4.99
C ASP A 24 19.94 -2.33 -4.65
N LYS A 25 21.00 -2.90 -5.19
CA LYS A 25 21.31 -4.34 -5.05
C LYS A 25 21.64 -4.77 -3.62
N LYS A 26 21.99 -3.84 -2.75
CA LYS A 26 22.47 -4.13 -1.39
C LYS A 26 21.49 -3.76 -0.27
N LEU A 27 20.32 -3.17 -0.60
CA LEU A 27 19.34 -2.67 0.37
C LEU A 27 19.92 -1.60 1.31
N GLU A 28 20.87 -0.78 0.81
CA GLU A 28 21.57 0.24 1.60
C GLU A 28 20.81 1.57 1.69
N LYS A 29 19.80 1.76 0.85
CA LYS A 29 19.00 2.99 0.84
C LYS A 29 18.04 3.07 2.03
N ASP A 30 17.62 4.29 2.38
CA ASP A 30 16.75 4.54 3.54
C ASP A 30 15.36 3.93 3.35
N GLN A 31 14.76 4.16 2.20
CA GLN A 31 13.46 3.61 1.83
C GLN A 31 13.50 2.95 0.47
N GLY A 32 12.68 1.92 0.31
CA GLY A 32 12.63 1.17 -0.93
C GLY A 32 11.71 -0.03 -0.88
N MET A 33 11.75 -0.79 -1.96
CA MET A 33 11.06 -2.07 -2.13
C MET A 33 12.05 -3.08 -2.69
N ALA A 34 11.98 -4.31 -2.20
CA ALA A 34 12.79 -5.40 -2.71
C ALA A 34 11.99 -6.69 -2.87
N GLU A 35 12.31 -7.40 -3.92
CA GLU A 35 11.94 -8.79 -4.11
C GLU A 35 13.05 -9.65 -3.49
N VAL A 36 12.73 -10.31 -2.39
CA VAL A 36 13.69 -11.07 -1.58
C VAL A 36 13.17 -12.45 -1.21
N THR A 37 14.10 -13.38 -1.00
CA THR A 37 13.82 -14.64 -0.33
C THR A 37 14.32 -14.52 1.11
N LEU A 38 13.41 -14.73 2.07
CA LEU A 38 13.66 -14.63 3.50
C LEU A 38 13.39 -15.96 4.20
N ALA A 39 14.21 -16.26 5.21
CA ALA A 39 13.93 -17.32 6.16
C ALA A 39 13.39 -16.69 7.45
N ILE A 40 12.12 -16.92 7.75
CA ILE A 40 11.44 -16.42 8.95
C ILE A 40 11.44 -17.51 10.01
N PRO A 41 11.89 -17.23 11.27
CA PRO A 41 11.93 -18.22 12.32
C PRO A 41 10.55 -18.84 12.59
N THR A 42 10.51 -20.18 12.70
CA THR A 42 9.26 -20.92 13.01
C THR A 42 8.81 -20.77 14.46
N SER A 43 9.67 -20.24 15.32
CA SER A 43 9.36 -19.95 16.73
C SER A 43 8.50 -18.70 16.94
N LEU A 44 8.31 -17.87 15.92
CA LEU A 44 7.50 -16.66 16.02
C LEU A 44 6.02 -17.02 16.09
N TYR A 45 5.32 -16.51 17.11
CA TYR A 45 3.87 -16.67 17.25
C TYR A 45 3.09 -15.94 16.15
N VAL A 46 3.56 -14.76 15.75
CA VAL A 46 3.01 -13.99 14.64
C VAL A 46 4.14 -13.66 13.67
N ALA A 47 4.05 -14.14 12.44
CA ALA A 47 5.03 -13.79 11.41
C ALA A 47 4.89 -12.32 11.00
N PRO A 48 6.03 -11.61 10.81
CA PRO A 48 6.01 -10.15 10.57
C PRO A 48 5.57 -9.76 9.17
N LEU A 49 5.68 -10.66 8.18
CA LEU A 49 5.46 -10.34 6.78
C LEU A 49 4.18 -10.95 6.25
N VAL A 50 3.39 -10.11 5.59
CA VAL A 50 2.20 -10.57 4.87
C VAL A 50 2.59 -11.13 3.50
N TRP A 51 2.04 -12.29 3.18
CA TRP A 51 2.16 -12.92 1.87
C TRP A 51 0.77 -13.11 1.27
N ARG A 52 0.63 -12.74 0.00
CA ARG A 52 -0.65 -12.87 -0.71
C ARG A 52 -0.61 -14.09 -1.61
N THR A 53 -1.56 -14.98 -1.43
CA THR A 53 -1.74 -16.14 -2.30
C THR A 53 -2.26 -15.74 -3.68
N ASP A 54 -2.15 -16.62 -4.67
CA ASP A 54 -2.70 -16.42 -6.02
C ASP A 54 -4.23 -16.18 -6.00
N LYS A 55 -4.92 -16.74 -5.02
CA LYS A 55 -6.35 -16.54 -4.79
C LYS A 55 -6.68 -15.23 -4.05
N GLY A 56 -5.66 -14.43 -3.71
CA GLY A 56 -5.81 -13.14 -3.04
C GLY A 56 -5.94 -13.19 -1.52
N ALA A 57 -5.91 -14.36 -0.90
CA ALA A 57 -5.91 -14.49 0.56
C ALA A 57 -4.60 -13.98 1.16
N LEU A 58 -4.68 -13.35 2.34
CA LEU A 58 -3.53 -12.86 3.08
C LEU A 58 -3.10 -13.92 4.11
N TRP A 59 -1.83 -14.29 4.06
CA TRP A 59 -1.21 -15.21 4.99
C TRP A 59 0.00 -14.55 5.65
N TYR A 60 0.37 -15.05 6.82
CA TYR A 60 1.55 -14.64 7.57
C TYR A 60 2.43 -15.88 7.79
N PRO A 61 3.15 -16.33 6.76
CA PRO A 61 3.90 -17.57 6.80
C PRO A 61 5.19 -17.45 7.59
N VAL A 62 5.61 -18.55 8.19
CA VAL A 62 6.96 -18.79 8.72
C VAL A 62 7.74 -19.70 7.78
N GLY A 63 9.06 -19.81 7.96
CA GLY A 63 9.93 -20.59 7.09
C GLY A 63 10.46 -19.79 5.90
N VAL A 64 10.77 -20.43 4.79
CA VAL A 64 11.37 -19.77 3.62
C VAL A 64 10.28 -19.27 2.70
N ILE A 65 10.26 -17.97 2.48
CA ILE A 65 9.28 -17.29 1.62
C ILE A 65 9.97 -16.35 0.63
N THR A 66 9.37 -16.17 -0.54
CA THR A 66 9.80 -15.20 -1.56
C THR A 66 8.67 -14.25 -1.85
N GLY A 67 8.97 -12.95 -1.89
CA GLY A 67 7.98 -11.92 -2.17
C GLY A 67 8.57 -10.53 -2.28
N VAL A 68 7.70 -9.54 -2.43
CA VAL A 68 8.06 -8.13 -2.53
C VAL A 68 7.58 -7.40 -1.28
N TRP A 69 8.53 -6.83 -0.54
CA TRP A 69 8.26 -6.05 0.67
C TRP A 69 9.02 -4.72 0.65
N THR A 70 8.58 -3.78 1.47
CA THR A 70 9.31 -2.53 1.68
C THR A 70 10.54 -2.77 2.55
N TYR A 71 11.54 -1.90 2.46
CA TYR A 71 12.74 -2.02 3.29
C TYR A 71 12.42 -1.99 4.79
N ASN A 72 11.44 -1.19 5.20
CA ASN A 72 11.01 -1.14 6.59
C ASN A 72 10.41 -2.46 7.06
N GLU A 73 9.60 -3.13 6.23
CA GLU A 73 9.07 -4.47 6.53
C GLU A 73 10.19 -5.50 6.65
N ILE A 74 11.15 -5.46 5.73
CA ILE A 74 12.30 -6.38 5.74
C ILE A 74 13.14 -6.16 7.00
N ARG A 75 13.53 -4.91 7.31
CA ARG A 75 14.30 -4.58 8.52
C ARG A 75 13.56 -4.96 9.80
N TYR A 76 12.25 -4.77 9.84
CA TYR A 76 11.44 -5.24 10.95
C TYR A 76 11.46 -6.77 11.09
N ALA A 77 11.34 -7.49 9.99
CA ALA A 77 11.46 -8.95 10.01
C ALA A 77 12.85 -9.42 10.48
N GLU A 78 13.93 -8.76 10.04
CA GLU A 78 15.29 -9.02 10.49
C GLU A 78 15.45 -8.77 12.00
N SER A 79 14.86 -7.72 12.54
CA SER A 79 14.87 -7.43 13.99
C SER A 79 14.19 -8.54 14.81
N LEU A 80 13.29 -9.30 14.20
CA LEU A 80 12.64 -10.48 14.80
C LEU A 80 13.36 -11.80 14.48
N GLY A 81 14.55 -11.74 13.88
CA GLY A 81 15.39 -12.90 13.61
C GLY A 81 15.22 -13.50 12.20
N ALA A 82 14.48 -12.88 11.31
CA ALA A 82 14.45 -13.30 9.91
C ALA A 82 15.82 -13.08 9.25
N LYS A 83 16.16 -13.91 8.26
CA LYS A 83 17.42 -13.82 7.52
C LYS A 83 17.15 -13.67 6.03
N ILE A 84 17.77 -12.69 5.39
CA ILE A 84 17.75 -12.55 3.94
C ILE A 84 18.63 -13.64 3.34
N LEU A 85 18.03 -14.53 2.55
CA LEU A 85 18.74 -15.58 1.84
C LEU A 85 19.18 -15.11 0.45
N LYS A 86 18.33 -14.32 -0.23
CA LYS A 86 18.63 -13.81 -1.58
C LYS A 86 17.86 -12.52 -1.84
N VAL A 87 18.54 -11.56 -2.46
CA VAL A 87 17.93 -10.37 -3.06
C VAL A 87 17.81 -10.61 -4.56
N HIS A 88 16.60 -10.59 -5.11
CA HIS A 88 16.36 -10.78 -6.55
C HIS A 88 16.41 -9.44 -7.29
N ARG A 89 15.64 -8.47 -6.78
CA ARG A 89 15.61 -7.08 -7.29
C ARG A 89 15.31 -6.15 -6.13
N ALA A 90 15.92 -4.98 -6.16
CA ALA A 90 15.64 -3.96 -5.17
C ALA A 90 15.75 -2.56 -5.77
N PHE A 91 14.89 -1.68 -5.30
CA PHE A 91 14.86 -0.27 -5.67
C PHE A 91 14.72 0.55 -4.40
N GLY A 92 15.55 1.56 -4.26
CA GLY A 92 15.56 2.39 -3.05
C GLY A 92 15.90 3.84 -3.35
N CYS A 93 15.76 4.69 -2.33
CA CYS A 93 16.02 6.11 -2.37
C CYS A 93 16.46 6.62 -1.00
N ASN A 94 17.37 7.59 -1.00
CA ASN A 94 17.78 8.34 0.20
C ASN A 94 17.16 9.75 0.21
N SER A 95 16.67 10.24 -0.94
CA SER A 95 15.97 11.52 -1.01
C SER A 95 14.52 11.33 -0.63
N LEU A 96 14.11 11.89 0.50
CA LEU A 96 12.77 11.74 1.08
C LEU A 96 12.03 13.07 1.03
N VAL A 97 10.74 13.01 0.73
CA VAL A 97 9.84 14.16 0.64
C VAL A 97 8.55 13.91 1.41
N ARG A 98 7.88 14.97 1.87
CA ARG A 98 6.57 14.93 2.54
C ARG A 98 5.50 15.59 1.69
N PRO A 99 5.06 14.95 0.60
CA PRO A 99 4.18 15.60 -0.37
C PRO A 99 2.78 15.87 0.15
N PHE A 100 2.32 15.16 1.18
CA PHE A 100 0.95 15.22 1.69
C PHE A 100 0.82 15.96 3.01
N ASP A 101 1.90 16.26 3.70
CA ASP A 101 1.89 16.82 5.07
C ASP A 101 1.07 18.10 5.15
N LYS A 102 1.40 19.10 4.33
CA LYS A 102 0.68 20.39 4.31
C LYS A 102 -0.81 20.22 3.98
N PHE A 103 -1.13 19.35 3.02
CA PHE A 103 -2.52 19.12 2.61
C PHE A 103 -3.34 18.50 3.75
N ILE A 104 -2.81 17.42 4.35
CA ILE A 104 -3.51 16.68 5.41
C ILE A 104 -3.64 17.53 6.67
N THR A 105 -2.59 18.21 7.08
CA THR A 105 -2.60 19.10 8.26
C THR A 105 -3.66 20.19 8.09
N THR A 106 -3.69 20.87 6.93
CA THR A 106 -4.69 21.90 6.66
C THR A 106 -6.12 21.39 6.75
N LEU A 107 -6.41 20.21 6.17
CA LEU A 107 -7.75 19.63 6.23
C LEU A 107 -8.12 19.12 7.63
N TYR A 108 -7.15 18.60 8.36
CA TYR A 108 -7.34 18.14 9.74
C TYR A 108 -7.66 19.28 10.68
N ASP A 109 -6.97 20.41 10.56
CA ASP A 109 -7.22 21.61 11.35
C ASP A 109 -8.59 22.21 11.04
N LYS A 110 -8.96 22.33 9.76
CA LYS A 110 -10.31 22.72 9.36
C LYS A 110 -11.37 21.80 9.96
N ARG A 111 -11.15 20.48 9.95
CA ARG A 111 -12.08 19.52 10.56
C ARG A 111 -12.21 19.70 12.07
N LYS A 112 -11.13 20.04 12.78
CA LYS A 112 -11.18 20.35 14.23
C LYS A 112 -11.99 21.61 14.52
N GLN A 113 -11.83 22.63 13.70
CA GLN A 113 -12.49 23.94 13.86
C GLN A 113 -13.96 23.92 13.43
N SER A 114 -14.34 23.02 12.53
CA SER A 114 -15.72 22.92 12.05
C SER A 114 -16.68 22.54 13.19
N THR A 115 -17.84 23.19 13.21
CA THR A 115 -18.96 22.87 14.12
C THR A 115 -19.98 21.95 13.45
N SER A 116 -20.02 21.93 12.10
CA SER A 116 -20.96 21.14 11.32
C SER A 116 -20.53 19.67 11.21
N ALA A 117 -21.42 18.74 11.53
CA ALA A 117 -21.19 17.31 11.37
C ALA A 117 -20.98 16.91 9.90
N SER A 118 -21.73 17.52 8.99
CA SER A 118 -21.63 17.27 7.55
C SER A 118 -20.28 17.70 6.99
N GLU A 119 -19.77 18.86 7.42
CA GLU A 119 -18.47 19.36 7.02
C GLU A 119 -17.35 18.47 7.57
N LYS A 120 -17.42 18.06 8.83
CA LYS A 120 -16.48 17.10 9.42
C LYS A 120 -16.42 15.78 8.65
N LEU A 121 -17.57 15.27 8.22
CA LEU A 121 -17.66 14.06 7.41
C LEU A 121 -17.05 14.28 6.02
N PHE A 122 -17.38 15.37 5.36
CA PHE A 122 -16.84 15.73 4.05
C PHE A 122 -15.30 15.80 4.08
N LEU A 123 -14.73 16.53 5.03
CA LEU A 123 -13.28 16.65 5.20
C LEU A 123 -12.61 15.29 5.47
N LYS A 124 -13.25 14.42 6.26
CA LYS A 124 -12.77 13.04 6.47
C LYS A 124 -12.74 12.25 5.17
N VAL A 125 -13.79 12.33 4.35
CA VAL A 125 -13.87 11.63 3.07
C VAL A 125 -12.81 12.15 2.12
N VAL A 126 -12.60 13.46 2.02
CA VAL A 126 -11.58 14.08 1.16
C VAL A 126 -10.17 13.59 1.54
N MET A 127 -9.81 13.60 2.84
CA MET A 127 -8.50 13.11 3.29
C MET A 127 -8.29 11.63 2.95
N ASN A 128 -9.30 10.78 3.16
CA ASN A 128 -9.20 9.35 2.88
C ASN A 128 -9.19 9.04 1.38
N SER A 129 -9.86 9.86 0.55
CA SER A 129 -9.91 9.67 -0.90
C SER A 129 -8.58 9.92 -1.59
N LEU A 130 -7.69 10.70 -0.99
CA LEU A 130 -6.36 10.99 -1.52
C LEU A 130 -5.55 9.69 -1.72
N TYR A 131 -5.55 8.80 -0.72
CA TYR A 131 -4.90 7.49 -0.85
C TYR A 131 -5.46 6.68 -2.02
N GLY A 132 -6.80 6.58 -2.11
CA GLY A 132 -7.46 5.88 -3.20
C GLY A 132 -7.14 6.47 -4.58
N LYS A 133 -6.95 7.79 -4.67
CA LYS A 133 -6.57 8.45 -5.91
C LYS A 133 -5.15 8.09 -6.34
N ILE A 134 -4.20 8.04 -5.42
CA ILE A 134 -2.81 7.64 -5.70
C ILE A 134 -2.75 6.17 -6.14
N ALA A 135 -3.56 5.30 -5.50
CA ALA A 135 -3.66 3.88 -5.80
C ALA A 135 -4.55 3.56 -7.02
N SER A 136 -5.15 4.57 -7.66
CA SER A 136 -6.09 4.35 -8.75
C SER A 136 -5.44 3.67 -9.95
N LYS A 137 -6.10 2.65 -10.49
CA LYS A 137 -5.65 1.98 -11.71
C LYS A 137 -5.85 2.87 -12.93
N ASN A 138 -4.91 2.85 -13.87
CA ASN A 138 -5.03 3.53 -15.16
C ASN A 138 -5.91 2.74 -16.15
N GLN A 139 -7.01 2.19 -15.65
CA GLN A 139 -7.95 1.43 -16.46
C GLN A 139 -9.34 2.02 -16.31
N VAL A 140 -9.99 2.26 -17.43
CA VAL A 140 -11.39 2.69 -17.48
C VAL A 140 -12.18 1.63 -18.23
N THR A 141 -13.14 1.03 -17.54
CA THR A 141 -14.09 0.11 -18.17
C THR A 141 -15.16 0.92 -18.89
N ARG A 142 -15.33 0.71 -20.19
CA ARG A 142 -16.36 1.36 -21.00
C ARG A 142 -17.30 0.34 -21.60
N THR A 143 -18.56 0.72 -21.72
CA THR A 143 -19.53 -0.07 -22.47
C THR A 143 -19.22 0.05 -23.96
N VAL A 144 -19.12 -1.09 -24.64
CA VAL A 144 -18.84 -1.18 -26.07
C VAL A 144 -19.98 -1.92 -26.77
N SER A 145 -20.23 -1.53 -28.01
CA SER A 145 -21.21 -2.20 -28.87
C SER A 145 -20.51 -3.24 -29.73
N ARG A 146 -21.11 -4.43 -29.86
CA ARG A 146 -20.64 -5.47 -30.76
C ARG A 146 -20.52 -4.96 -32.20
N TYR A 147 -21.54 -4.31 -32.69
CA TYR A 147 -21.55 -3.72 -34.03
C TYR A 147 -20.34 -2.82 -34.30
N ASN A 148 -20.01 -1.93 -33.38
CA ASN A 148 -18.87 -1.02 -33.57
C ASN A 148 -17.52 -1.76 -33.55
N LEU A 149 -17.37 -2.78 -32.72
CA LEU A 149 -16.16 -3.58 -32.67
C LEU A 149 -15.98 -4.46 -33.91
N GLU A 150 -17.03 -5.07 -34.39
CA GLU A 150 -17.02 -5.85 -35.63
C GLU A 150 -16.75 -4.97 -36.84
N LYS A 151 -17.42 -3.81 -36.96
CA LYS A 151 -17.18 -2.84 -38.02
C LYS A 151 -15.74 -2.31 -38.03
N SER A 152 -15.14 -2.11 -36.88
CA SER A 152 -13.75 -1.66 -36.77
C SER A 152 -12.73 -2.80 -36.91
N GLN A 153 -13.15 -4.05 -37.12
CA GLN A 153 -12.30 -5.25 -37.15
C GLN A 153 -11.35 -5.33 -35.94
N SER A 154 -11.82 -4.91 -34.76
CA SER A 154 -11.00 -4.82 -33.57
C SER A 154 -10.60 -6.20 -33.05
N LYS A 155 -9.27 -6.43 -32.96
CA LYS A 155 -8.70 -7.64 -32.31
C LYS A 155 -9.10 -7.77 -30.85
N ARG A 156 -9.51 -6.69 -30.22
CA ARG A 156 -9.91 -6.63 -28.79
C ARG A 156 -11.31 -7.18 -28.52
N ILE A 157 -12.05 -7.62 -29.55
CA ILE A 157 -13.38 -8.24 -29.38
C ILE A 157 -13.32 -9.47 -28.45
N LYS A 158 -12.18 -10.16 -28.39
CA LYS A 158 -11.94 -11.31 -27.51
C LYS A 158 -11.81 -10.92 -26.02
N ASP A 159 -11.42 -9.68 -25.75
CA ASP A 159 -11.18 -9.17 -24.39
C ASP A 159 -12.47 -8.59 -23.76
N VAL A 160 -13.56 -8.58 -24.50
CA VAL A 160 -14.83 -7.99 -24.06
C VAL A 160 -15.57 -8.94 -23.14
N LYS A 161 -15.94 -8.46 -21.96
CA LYS A 161 -16.91 -9.15 -21.08
C LYS A 161 -18.32 -8.82 -21.56
N TRP A 162 -18.93 -9.71 -22.30
CA TRP A 162 -20.26 -9.51 -22.85
C TRP A 162 -21.34 -9.54 -21.77
N ILE A 163 -22.16 -8.47 -21.70
CA ILE A 163 -23.34 -8.38 -20.84
C ILE A 163 -24.55 -9.01 -21.57
N ASN A 164 -24.67 -8.75 -22.87
CA ASN A 164 -25.67 -9.33 -23.76
C ASN A 164 -25.10 -9.38 -25.18
N TYR A 165 -25.93 -9.84 -26.16
CA TYR A 165 -25.49 -9.96 -27.55
C TYR A 165 -24.97 -8.66 -28.17
N HIS A 166 -25.48 -7.51 -27.76
CA HIS A 166 -25.15 -6.21 -28.37
C HIS A 166 -24.13 -5.39 -27.61
N ARG A 167 -24.00 -5.56 -26.28
CA ARG A 167 -23.21 -4.72 -25.39
C ARG A 167 -22.31 -5.55 -24.50
N GLY A 168 -21.08 -5.07 -24.34
CA GLY A 168 -20.11 -5.64 -23.44
C GLY A 168 -19.29 -4.56 -22.74
N LEU A 169 -18.48 -4.99 -21.78
CA LEU A 169 -17.52 -4.15 -21.05
C LEU A 169 -16.12 -4.42 -21.59
N LEU A 170 -15.39 -3.37 -21.91
CA LEU A 170 -14.00 -3.45 -22.34
C LEU A 170 -13.16 -2.48 -21.52
N ASP A 171 -12.04 -2.98 -21.03
CA ASP A 171 -11.10 -2.19 -20.27
C ASP A 171 -10.14 -1.45 -21.21
N PHE A 172 -10.09 -0.14 -21.05
CA PHE A 172 -9.15 0.72 -21.74
C PHE A 172 -8.08 1.20 -20.78
N GLN A 173 -6.83 1.13 -21.20
CA GLN A 173 -5.75 1.82 -20.47
C GLN A 173 -5.86 3.31 -20.76
N THR A 174 -6.00 4.10 -19.69
CA THR A 174 -5.86 5.56 -19.80
C THR A 174 -4.37 5.91 -19.89
N PRO A 175 -4.02 7.03 -20.52
CA PRO A 175 -2.66 7.55 -20.45
C PRO A 175 -2.21 7.60 -18.99
N GLN A 176 -0.97 7.18 -18.74
CA GLN A 176 -0.41 7.14 -17.40
C GLN A 176 -0.47 8.54 -16.78
N GLN A 177 -1.22 8.68 -15.70
CA GLN A 177 -1.26 9.95 -14.98
C GLN A 177 0.09 10.12 -14.27
N PRO A 178 0.75 11.29 -14.38
CA PRO A 178 2.09 11.51 -13.83
C PRO A 178 2.16 11.41 -12.30
N TYR A 179 1.01 11.32 -11.63
CA TYR A 179 0.91 11.32 -10.16
C TYR A 179 0.76 9.92 -9.56
N VAL A 180 0.71 8.85 -10.34
CA VAL A 180 0.60 7.50 -9.81
C VAL A 180 1.99 6.97 -9.49
N ASN A 181 2.36 7.03 -8.23
CA ASN A 181 3.55 6.39 -7.72
C ASN A 181 3.15 5.06 -7.06
N VAL A 182 3.57 3.95 -7.65
CA VAL A 182 3.23 2.61 -7.19
C VAL A 182 3.73 2.35 -5.76
N TYR A 183 4.88 2.91 -5.39
CA TYR A 183 5.40 2.81 -4.03
C TYR A 183 4.50 3.55 -3.03
N TRP A 184 4.07 4.77 -3.35
CA TRP A 184 3.18 5.55 -2.50
C TRP A 184 1.78 4.93 -2.39
N ALA A 185 1.37 4.17 -3.38
CA ALA A 185 0.09 3.47 -3.43
C ALA A 185 0.10 2.12 -2.68
N ARG A 186 1.26 1.65 -2.23
CA ARG A 186 1.32 0.43 -1.43
C ARG A 186 0.58 0.65 -0.12
N PRO A 187 -0.41 -0.18 0.22
CA PRO A 187 -1.06 -0.08 1.52
C PRO A 187 -0.01 -0.22 2.62
N PRO A 188 -0.06 0.63 3.65
CA PRO A 188 0.79 0.43 4.81
C PRO A 188 0.53 -0.97 5.33
N SER A 189 1.53 -1.82 5.28
CA SER A 189 1.49 -3.12 5.92
C SER A 189 1.34 -2.85 7.41
N ALA A 190 0.34 -3.46 8.02
CA ALA A 190 -0.10 -3.06 9.35
C ALA A 190 1.04 -3.08 10.30
N PRO A 191 1.84 -3.72 10.89
CA PRO A 191 2.59 -3.34 12.10
C PRO A 191 3.89 -2.57 11.88
N SER A 192 4.54 -2.63 10.73
CA SER A 192 5.91 -2.10 10.58
C SER A 192 6.02 -0.58 10.55
N SER A 193 4.95 0.14 10.22
CA SER A 193 4.93 1.60 10.28
C SER A 193 4.56 2.16 11.66
N PHE A 194 4.07 1.29 12.57
CA PHE A 194 3.64 1.67 13.93
C PHE A 194 4.53 1.13 15.05
N CYS A 195 5.29 0.08 14.80
CA CYS A 195 6.25 -0.44 15.76
C CYS A 195 7.64 0.14 15.46
N GLY A 196 7.92 1.32 15.98
CA GLY A 196 9.26 1.57 16.48
C GLY A 196 9.62 0.44 17.46
N PRO A 197 10.89 0.14 17.71
CA PRO A 197 11.28 -0.83 18.72
C PRO A 197 10.50 -0.50 20.01
N PRO A 198 9.97 -1.50 20.72
CA PRO A 198 9.24 -1.25 21.94
C PRO A 198 10.14 -0.43 22.87
N THR A 199 9.76 0.82 23.10
CA THR A 199 10.43 1.63 24.12
C THR A 199 10.21 0.92 25.42
N GLU A 200 11.27 0.67 26.20
CA GLU A 200 11.25 -0.08 27.46
C GLU A 200 10.23 0.41 28.49
N ASN A 201 9.57 1.53 28.25
CA ASN A 201 8.59 2.16 29.15
C ASN A 201 7.12 1.72 28.96
N SER A 202 6.82 0.72 28.13
CA SER A 202 5.42 0.25 27.95
C SER A 202 5.09 -1.07 28.65
N ARG A 203 5.83 -1.46 29.68
CA ARG A 203 5.39 -2.56 30.54
C ARG A 203 4.25 -2.05 31.46
N PRO A 204 3.04 -2.61 31.39
CA PRO A 204 2.04 -2.33 32.41
C PRO A 204 2.60 -2.84 33.74
N SER A 205 2.70 -1.97 34.74
CA SER A 205 2.99 -2.35 36.12
C SER A 205 1.87 -3.25 36.61
N THR A 206 2.08 -4.55 36.61
CA THR A 206 1.25 -5.49 37.36
C THR A 206 1.59 -5.33 38.84
N SER A 207 0.89 -4.47 39.53
CA SER A 207 0.77 -4.55 40.99
C SER A 207 -0.22 -5.65 41.30
N ILE A 208 0.28 -6.82 41.65
CA ILE A 208 -0.49 -7.84 42.34
C ILE A 208 -0.41 -7.50 43.84
N SER A 209 -1.51 -7.19 44.42
CA SER A 209 -1.79 -7.25 45.86
C SER A 209 -3.00 -8.13 46.09
#